data_7526861db6d893705c5cc77396afcc06
#
_entry.id   7526861db6d893705c5cc77396afcc06
#
_cell.length_a   1.000
_cell.length_b   1.000
_cell.length_c   1.000
_cell.angle_alpha   90.00
_cell.angle_beta   90.00
_cell.angle_gamma   90.00
#
_symmetry.space_group_name_H-M   'P 1'
#
loop_
_entity.id
_entity.type
_entity.pdbx_description
1 polymer ?
#
loop_
_entity_poly.entity_id
_entity_poly.type
_entity_poly.pdbx_seq_one_letter_code
_entity_poly.pdbx_strand_id
1 'polypeptide(L)'
;CFARNKEIRGGQWQEIDFKRKTWTIPANRMKRPREHTIPLSDWAIELLNELHAITGETPFLFPSPKSKTGYISENTAGKIISSMGYYGIATPHGFRSLASSVLNEQGFNPDAIERQLAHIENNKIRAAYNRADYLNERKEFMQWYSDFLRERYNQALRLIQDGKTD
;
A
#
# COMPACT_ATOMS: atom_id res chain seq x y z
N CYS A 1 1.63 -1.64 -0.78
CA CYS A 1 0.69 -1.05 -1.72
C CYS A 1 0.60 0.45 -1.43
N PHE A 2 0.67 1.35 -2.35
CA PHE A 2 0.72 2.80 -2.09
C PHE A 2 -0.67 3.42 -1.85
N ALA A 3 -1.64 2.67 -1.34
CA ALA A 3 -2.97 3.16 -1.02
C ALA A 3 -2.95 4.15 0.17
N ARG A 4 -3.93 5.02 0.26
CA ARG A 4 -4.06 5.97 1.38
C ARG A 4 -4.54 5.26 2.63
N ASN A 5 -4.22 5.80 3.81
CA ASN A 5 -4.63 5.21 5.09
C ASN A 5 -6.14 4.90 5.14
N LYS A 6 -6.99 5.81 4.66
CA LYS A 6 -8.45 5.58 4.58
C LYS A 6 -8.81 4.38 3.70
N GLU A 7 -8.10 4.19 2.59
CA GLU A 7 -8.31 3.09 1.64
C GLU A 7 -7.89 1.75 2.26
N ILE A 8 -6.70 1.73 2.91
CA ILE A 8 -6.15 0.52 3.55
C ILE A 8 -7.06 0.05 4.70
N ARG A 9 -7.35 0.92 5.66
CA ARG A 9 -8.08 0.54 6.88
C ARG A 9 -9.52 0.06 6.62
N GLY A 10 -10.18 0.58 5.59
CA GLY A 10 -11.51 0.15 5.17
C GLY A 10 -11.48 -0.88 4.03
N GLY A 11 -10.32 -1.49 3.73
CA GLY A 11 -10.16 -2.53 2.71
C GLY A 11 -11.03 -3.74 3.02
N GLN A 12 -11.62 -4.34 1.97
CA GLN A 12 -12.49 -5.50 2.08
C GLN A 12 -11.90 -6.69 1.33
N TRP A 13 -12.14 -7.90 1.84
CA TRP A 13 -11.63 -9.12 1.23
C TRP A 13 -12.16 -9.33 -0.19
N GLN A 14 -13.40 -8.97 -0.46
CA GLN A 14 -13.99 -9.05 -1.80
C GLN A 14 -13.32 -8.16 -2.84
N GLU A 15 -12.48 -7.21 -2.43
CA GLU A 15 -11.71 -6.32 -3.31
C GLU A 15 -10.37 -6.93 -3.73
N ILE A 16 -9.96 -8.04 -3.10
CA ILE A 16 -8.69 -8.73 -3.36
C ILE A 16 -8.90 -9.89 -4.33
N ASP A 17 -8.25 -9.81 -5.47
CA ASP A 17 -8.14 -10.95 -6.38
C ASP A 17 -6.76 -11.60 -6.23
N PHE A 18 -6.68 -12.68 -5.45
CA PHE A 18 -5.44 -13.42 -5.21
C PHE A 18 -4.89 -14.06 -6.48
N LYS A 19 -5.76 -14.49 -7.41
CA LYS A 19 -5.34 -15.13 -8.66
C LYS A 19 -4.69 -14.13 -9.61
N ARG A 20 -5.27 -12.94 -9.74
CA ARG A 20 -4.74 -11.84 -10.57
C ARG A 20 -3.69 -11.00 -9.85
N LYS A 21 -3.52 -11.23 -8.54
CA LYS A 21 -2.69 -10.42 -7.65
C LYS A 21 -3.03 -8.93 -7.76
N THR A 22 -4.29 -8.60 -7.56
CA THR A 22 -4.77 -7.21 -7.61
C THR A 22 -5.69 -6.88 -6.45
N TRP A 23 -5.64 -5.64 -6.00
CA TRP A 23 -6.61 -5.03 -5.11
C TRP A 23 -7.38 -3.96 -5.88
N THR A 24 -8.68 -4.14 -6.06
CA THR A 24 -9.54 -3.19 -6.77
C THR A 24 -10.42 -2.44 -5.79
N ILE A 25 -10.09 -1.17 -5.56
CA ILE A 25 -10.84 -0.28 -4.67
C ILE A 25 -11.96 0.36 -5.47
N PRO A 26 -13.24 0.15 -5.11
CA PRO A 26 -14.35 0.70 -5.85
C PRO A 26 -14.46 2.23 -5.71
N ALA A 27 -15.04 2.87 -6.71
CA ALA A 27 -15.12 4.33 -6.83
C ALA A 27 -15.71 5.04 -5.61
N ASN A 28 -16.72 4.44 -4.95
CA ASN A 28 -17.38 5.01 -3.77
C ASN A 28 -16.49 5.07 -2.52
N ARG A 29 -15.39 4.30 -2.49
CA ARG A 29 -14.39 4.32 -1.39
C ARG A 29 -13.23 5.26 -1.68
N MET A 30 -13.07 5.69 -2.91
CA MET A 30 -11.98 6.58 -3.32
C MET A 30 -12.30 8.03 -2.98
N LYS A 31 -11.26 8.83 -2.67
CA LYS A 31 -11.41 10.29 -2.47
C LYS A 31 -12.02 10.97 -3.70
N ARG A 32 -11.73 10.46 -4.88
CA ARG A 32 -12.42 10.82 -6.13
C ARG A 32 -13.11 9.58 -6.68
N PRO A 33 -14.35 9.69 -7.21
CA PRO A 33 -15.19 8.56 -7.59
C PRO A 33 -14.70 7.89 -8.89
N ARG A 34 -13.50 7.31 -8.85
CA ARG A 34 -12.90 6.50 -9.91
C ARG A 34 -12.30 5.25 -9.28
N GLU A 35 -12.67 4.10 -9.80
CA GLU A 35 -12.09 2.81 -9.41
C GLU A 35 -10.57 2.83 -9.55
N HIS A 36 -9.89 2.18 -8.61
CA HIS A 36 -8.44 2.10 -8.58
C HIS A 36 -7.97 0.66 -8.35
N THR A 37 -7.42 0.07 -9.40
CA THR A 37 -6.79 -1.25 -9.32
C THR A 37 -5.32 -1.10 -8.98
N ILE A 38 -4.88 -1.77 -7.92
CA ILE A 38 -3.51 -1.79 -7.40
C ILE A 38 -2.93 -3.18 -7.65
N PRO A 39 -1.83 -3.32 -8.41
CA PRO A 39 -1.11 -4.58 -8.49
C PRO A 39 -0.44 -4.90 -7.14
N LEU A 40 -0.51 -6.16 -6.75
CA LEU A 40 0.05 -6.67 -5.51
C LEU A 40 1.31 -7.50 -5.82
N SER A 41 2.39 -7.21 -5.12
CA SER A 41 3.63 -7.98 -5.18
C SER A 41 3.47 -9.35 -4.50
N ASP A 42 4.40 -10.24 -4.73
CA ASP A 42 4.39 -11.58 -4.13
C ASP A 42 4.39 -11.51 -2.61
N TRP A 43 5.25 -10.69 -2.03
CA TRP A 43 5.27 -10.51 -0.57
C TRP A 43 3.98 -9.89 -0.02
N ALA A 44 3.35 -8.99 -0.75
CA ALA A 44 2.05 -8.46 -0.35
C ALA A 44 0.96 -9.54 -0.35
N ILE A 45 1.00 -10.48 -1.31
CA ILE A 45 0.11 -11.65 -1.35
C ILE A 45 0.39 -12.60 -0.18
N GLU A 46 1.66 -12.87 0.15
CA GLU A 46 2.04 -13.67 1.32
C GLU A 46 1.41 -13.08 2.59
N LEU A 47 1.64 -11.79 2.86
CA LEU A 47 1.09 -11.08 4.02
C LEU A 47 -0.44 -11.05 4.05
N LEU A 48 -1.09 -10.91 2.88
CA LEU A 48 -2.55 -10.96 2.79
C LEU A 48 -3.09 -12.37 3.06
N ASN A 49 -2.40 -13.43 2.66
CA ASN A 49 -2.78 -14.80 3.01
C ASN A 49 -2.67 -15.06 4.52
N GLU A 50 -1.59 -14.58 5.17
CA GLU A 50 -1.44 -14.66 6.63
C GLU A 50 -2.57 -13.88 7.33
N LEU A 51 -2.87 -12.68 6.86
CA LEU A 51 -3.95 -11.87 7.41
C LEU A 51 -5.32 -12.52 7.18
N HIS A 52 -5.54 -13.16 6.04
CA HIS A 52 -6.79 -13.86 5.73
C HIS A 52 -7.06 -15.02 6.69
N ALA A 53 -6.03 -15.72 7.12
CA ALA A 53 -6.16 -16.77 8.13
C ALA A 53 -6.68 -16.21 9.48
N ILE A 54 -6.49 -14.92 9.75
CA ILE A 54 -6.90 -14.25 11.00
C ILE A 54 -8.26 -13.56 10.87
N THR A 55 -8.50 -12.89 9.74
CA THR A 55 -9.65 -11.98 9.57
C THR A 55 -10.56 -12.34 8.41
N GLY A 56 -10.29 -13.44 7.69
CA GLY A 56 -11.00 -13.84 6.47
C GLY A 56 -12.49 -14.12 6.64
N GLU A 57 -12.92 -14.48 7.87
CA GLU A 57 -14.34 -14.66 8.22
C GLU A 57 -15.10 -13.33 8.37
N THR A 58 -14.41 -12.19 8.27
CA THR A 58 -15.00 -10.85 8.34
C THR A 58 -14.96 -10.18 6.97
N PRO A 59 -15.81 -9.21 6.68
CA PRO A 59 -15.75 -8.51 5.39
C PRO A 59 -14.52 -7.62 5.21
N PHE A 60 -13.86 -7.20 6.32
CA PHE A 60 -12.75 -6.23 6.30
C PHE A 60 -11.39 -6.88 6.49
N LEU A 61 -10.36 -6.32 5.82
CA LEU A 61 -8.97 -6.70 6.05
C LEU A 61 -8.55 -6.44 7.51
N PHE A 62 -8.98 -5.31 8.06
CA PHE A 62 -8.65 -4.85 9.41
C PHE A 62 -9.93 -4.60 10.23
N PRO A 63 -10.63 -5.64 10.67
CA PRO A 63 -11.89 -5.49 11.39
C PRO A 63 -11.68 -4.85 12.77
N SER A 64 -12.70 -4.15 13.26
CA SER A 64 -12.74 -3.61 14.61
C SER A 64 -14.18 -3.65 15.13
N PRO A 65 -14.57 -4.67 15.91
CA PRO A 65 -15.93 -4.83 16.42
C PRO A 65 -16.42 -3.64 17.26
N LYS A 66 -15.50 -2.92 17.91
CA LYS A 66 -15.83 -1.75 18.74
C LYS A 66 -16.02 -0.46 17.92
N SER A 67 -15.69 -0.48 16.63
CA SER A 67 -15.83 0.68 15.75
C SER A 67 -17.20 0.73 15.10
N LYS A 68 -17.83 1.92 15.04
CA LYS A 68 -19.09 2.13 14.29
C LYS A 68 -18.97 1.80 12.80
N THR A 69 -17.77 1.85 12.24
CA THR A 69 -17.51 1.53 10.83
C THR A 69 -17.19 0.06 10.58
N GLY A 70 -17.00 -0.74 11.64
CA GLY A 70 -16.63 -2.15 11.56
C GLY A 70 -15.14 -2.41 11.30
N TYR A 71 -14.32 -1.38 11.09
CA TYR A 71 -12.87 -1.49 10.84
C TYR A 71 -12.06 -0.52 11.69
N ILE A 72 -10.73 -0.68 11.71
CA ILE A 72 -9.80 0.08 12.56
C ILE A 72 -9.88 1.59 12.33
N SER A 73 -9.58 2.36 13.39
CA SER A 73 -9.63 3.82 13.38
C SER A 73 -8.50 4.44 12.55
N GLU A 74 -8.68 5.70 12.18
CA GLU A 74 -7.71 6.51 11.44
C GLU A 74 -6.33 6.57 12.12
N ASN A 75 -6.34 6.61 13.45
CA ASN A 75 -5.13 6.77 14.25
C ASN A 75 -4.42 5.44 14.54
N THR A 76 -5.01 4.28 14.20
CA THR A 76 -4.48 2.97 14.62
C THR A 76 -3.08 2.73 14.05
N ALA A 77 -2.87 2.93 12.75
CA ALA A 77 -1.56 2.74 12.15
C ALA A 77 -0.49 3.69 12.71
N GLY A 78 -0.84 4.96 12.93
CA GLY A 78 0.07 5.93 13.56
C GLY A 78 0.42 5.56 15.01
N LYS A 79 -0.54 5.07 15.78
CA LYS A 79 -0.30 4.60 17.17
C LYS A 79 0.63 3.39 17.19
N ILE A 80 0.46 2.43 16.27
CA ILE A 80 1.35 1.26 16.15
C ILE A 80 2.78 1.73 15.85
N ILE A 81 2.98 2.59 14.85
CA ILE A 81 4.30 3.13 14.48
C ILE A 81 4.93 3.85 15.70
N SER A 82 4.14 4.64 16.41
CA SER A 82 4.61 5.36 17.60
C SER A 82 5.00 4.41 18.75
N SER A 83 4.22 3.34 18.98
CA SER A 83 4.53 2.34 20.03
C SER A 83 5.77 1.51 19.72
N MET A 84 6.17 1.44 18.46
CA MET A 84 7.42 0.81 18.00
C MET A 84 8.65 1.74 18.15
N GLY A 85 8.50 2.93 18.77
CA GLY A 85 9.59 3.88 18.98
C GLY A 85 9.80 4.91 17.85
N TYR A 86 8.96 4.91 16.82
CA TYR A 86 9.12 5.80 15.64
C TYR A 86 8.24 7.06 15.71
N TYR A 87 7.86 7.50 16.93
CA TYR A 87 7.12 8.75 17.09
C TYR A 87 7.93 9.94 16.57
N GLY A 88 7.31 10.78 15.72
CA GLY A 88 7.98 11.92 15.08
C GLY A 88 8.96 11.56 13.96
N ILE A 89 9.27 10.28 13.74
CA ILE A 89 10.22 9.80 12.73
C ILE A 89 9.47 9.26 11.51
N ALA A 90 8.46 8.44 11.73
CA ALA A 90 7.71 7.79 10.65
C ALA A 90 6.20 7.99 10.80
N THR A 91 5.51 8.12 9.67
CA THR A 91 4.05 8.22 9.61
C THR A 91 3.49 7.32 8.50
N PRO A 92 2.22 6.89 8.59
CA PRO A 92 1.61 6.11 7.50
C PRO A 92 1.67 6.82 6.15
N HIS A 93 1.57 8.14 6.13
CA HIS A 93 1.68 8.93 4.89
C HIS A 93 3.13 9.03 4.41
N GLY A 94 4.09 9.14 5.32
CA GLY A 94 5.52 9.19 5.02
C GLY A 94 6.02 7.98 4.23
N PHE A 95 5.53 6.78 4.54
CA PHE A 95 5.87 5.58 3.76
C PHE A 95 5.43 5.64 2.29
N ARG A 96 4.31 6.29 2.03
CA ARG A 96 3.85 6.49 0.66
C ARG A 96 4.71 7.52 -0.09
N SER A 97 5.12 8.60 0.58
CA SER A 97 6.03 9.60 0.03
C SER A 97 7.41 9.00 -0.23
N LEU A 98 7.94 8.22 0.72
CA LEU A 98 9.21 7.51 0.57
C LEU A 98 9.18 6.59 -0.66
N ALA A 99 8.13 5.81 -0.83
CA ALA A 99 7.98 4.93 -1.97
C ALA A 99 8.01 5.69 -3.31
N SER A 100 7.32 6.83 -3.38
CA SER A 100 7.35 7.71 -4.55
C SER A 100 8.77 8.21 -4.84
N SER A 101 9.48 8.70 -3.82
CA SER A 101 10.86 9.21 -3.97
C SER A 101 11.80 8.11 -4.46
N VAL A 102 11.80 6.95 -3.80
CA VAL A 102 12.67 5.82 -4.17
C VAL A 102 12.42 5.37 -5.61
N LEU A 103 11.17 5.24 -6.04
CA LEU A 103 10.86 4.82 -7.41
C LEU A 103 11.29 5.86 -8.45
N ASN A 104 11.12 7.16 -8.17
CA ASN A 104 11.60 8.22 -9.06
C ASN A 104 13.13 8.24 -9.15
N GLU A 105 13.85 8.07 -8.04
CA GLU A 105 15.32 7.98 -7.98
C GLU A 105 15.85 6.77 -8.76
N GLN A 106 15.10 5.68 -8.81
CA GLN A 106 15.42 4.48 -9.60
C GLN A 106 15.09 4.63 -11.09
N GLY A 107 14.52 5.74 -11.51
CA GLY A 107 14.23 6.02 -12.91
C GLY A 107 12.98 5.34 -13.47
N PHE A 108 12.07 4.85 -12.61
CA PHE A 108 10.78 4.35 -13.07
C PHE A 108 9.92 5.49 -13.63
N ASN A 109 9.01 5.14 -14.55
CA ASN A 109 8.14 6.08 -15.23
C ASN A 109 7.30 6.92 -14.24
N PRO A 110 7.51 8.25 -14.17
CA PRO A 110 6.81 9.11 -13.22
C PRO A 110 5.28 9.09 -13.40
N ASP A 111 4.78 8.95 -14.63
CA ASP A 111 3.34 8.89 -14.89
C ASP A 111 2.72 7.60 -14.35
N ALA A 112 3.45 6.49 -14.44
CA ALA A 112 3.03 5.23 -13.84
C ALA A 112 3.03 5.30 -12.30
N ILE A 113 4.01 5.98 -11.70
CA ILE A 113 4.08 6.23 -10.25
C ILE A 113 2.90 7.09 -9.80
N GLU A 114 2.61 8.21 -10.47
CA GLU A 114 1.46 9.08 -10.16
C GLU A 114 0.13 8.34 -10.32
N ARG A 115 0.02 7.47 -11.33
CA ARG A 115 -1.15 6.61 -11.53
C ARG A 115 -1.32 5.61 -10.39
N GLN A 116 -0.22 4.99 -9.90
CA GLN A 116 -0.22 4.09 -8.74
C GLN A 116 -0.65 4.80 -7.46
N LEU A 117 -0.23 6.03 -7.29
CA LEU A 117 -0.61 6.89 -6.18
C LEU A 117 -2.06 7.41 -6.29
N ALA A 118 -2.80 7.11 -7.36
CA ALA A 118 -4.10 7.70 -7.66
C ALA A 118 -4.08 9.23 -7.51
N HIS A 119 -2.97 9.87 -7.92
CA HIS A 119 -2.86 11.30 -8.05
C HIS A 119 -3.57 11.77 -9.34
N ILE A 120 -3.99 13.00 -9.34
CA ILE A 120 -4.66 13.58 -10.48
C ILE A 120 -3.67 14.44 -11.22
N GLU A 121 -3.63 14.23 -12.52
CA GLU A 121 -2.97 15.17 -13.41
C GLU A 121 -3.75 16.50 -13.40
N ASN A 122 -3.13 17.52 -12.85
CA ASN A 122 -3.70 18.86 -12.78
C ASN A 122 -3.65 19.59 -14.13
N ASN A 123 -2.77 19.17 -15.03
CA ASN A 123 -2.73 19.69 -16.38
C ASN A 123 -3.83 19.05 -17.23
N LYS A 124 -4.87 19.81 -17.54
CA LYS A 124 -6.05 19.34 -18.29
C LYS A 124 -5.68 18.77 -19.67
N ILE A 125 -4.65 19.34 -20.33
CA ILE A 125 -4.18 18.87 -21.63
C ILE A 125 -3.53 17.49 -21.47
N ARG A 126 -2.60 17.35 -20.52
CA ARG A 126 -1.91 16.09 -20.22
C ARG A 126 -2.91 15.01 -19.74
N ALA A 127 -3.89 15.37 -18.92
CA ALA A 127 -4.95 14.46 -18.47
C ALA A 127 -5.81 13.92 -19.61
N ALA A 128 -6.05 14.72 -20.65
CA ALA A 128 -6.82 14.30 -21.82
C ALA A 128 -6.07 13.26 -22.70
N TYR A 129 -4.74 13.37 -22.76
CA TYR A 129 -3.90 12.45 -23.52
C TYR A 129 -3.43 11.25 -22.74
N ASN A 130 -3.25 11.37 -21.41
CA ASN A 130 -2.73 10.30 -20.55
C ASN A 130 -3.86 9.49 -19.93
N ARG A 131 -4.52 8.65 -20.75
CA ARG A 131 -5.56 7.69 -20.32
C ARG A 131 -4.99 6.32 -19.96
N ALA A 132 -3.69 6.13 -20.14
CA ALA A 132 -3.03 4.86 -19.90
C ALA A 132 -3.12 4.46 -18.42
N ASP A 133 -3.30 3.19 -18.17
CA ASP A 133 -3.38 2.63 -16.81
C ASP A 133 -2.02 2.15 -16.31
N TYR A 134 -1.02 2.05 -17.19
CA TYR A 134 0.36 1.63 -16.92
C TYR A 134 0.45 0.33 -16.11
N LEU A 135 -0.50 -0.59 -16.28
CA LEU A 135 -0.65 -1.73 -15.36
C LEU A 135 0.59 -2.63 -15.34
N ASN A 136 1.23 -2.85 -16.49
CA ASN A 136 2.43 -3.69 -16.56
C ASN A 136 3.63 -3.03 -15.87
N GLU A 137 3.89 -1.76 -16.17
CA GLU A 137 4.94 -0.99 -15.51
C GLU A 137 4.70 -0.90 -13.99
N ARG A 138 3.45 -0.72 -13.59
CA ARG A 138 3.04 -0.70 -12.18
C ARG A 138 3.26 -2.05 -11.49
N LYS A 139 3.00 -3.18 -12.15
CA LYS A 139 3.33 -4.52 -11.64
C LYS A 139 4.82 -4.66 -11.41
N GLU A 140 5.63 -4.24 -12.38
CA GLU A 140 7.08 -4.33 -12.36
C GLU A 140 7.67 -3.55 -11.17
N PHE A 141 7.39 -2.25 -11.06
CA PHE A 141 7.97 -1.47 -9.97
C PHE A 141 7.36 -1.79 -8.59
N MET A 142 6.11 -2.27 -8.52
CA MET A 142 5.53 -2.73 -7.26
C MET A 142 6.23 -4.00 -6.75
N GLN A 143 6.59 -4.92 -7.65
CA GLN A 143 7.39 -6.08 -7.30
C GLN A 143 8.81 -5.66 -6.89
N TRP A 144 9.47 -4.84 -7.71
CA TRP A 144 10.80 -4.33 -7.41
C TRP A 144 10.88 -3.64 -6.03
N TYR A 145 9.94 -2.75 -5.73
CA TYR A 145 9.90 -2.05 -4.44
C TYR A 145 9.65 -3.00 -3.27
N SER A 146 8.83 -4.01 -3.49
CA SER A 146 8.58 -5.05 -2.49
C SER A 146 9.84 -5.86 -2.19
N ASP A 147 10.59 -6.24 -3.22
CA ASP A 147 11.84 -6.99 -3.08
C ASP A 147 12.92 -6.15 -2.39
N PHE A 148 13.01 -4.86 -2.75
CA PHE A 148 13.86 -3.88 -2.06
C PHE A 148 13.54 -3.80 -0.55
N LEU A 149 12.26 -3.71 -0.18
CA LEU A 149 11.86 -3.68 1.24
C LEU A 149 12.12 -5.01 1.95
N ARG A 150 11.86 -6.14 1.28
CA ARG A 150 12.08 -7.48 1.84
C ARG A 150 13.57 -7.74 2.12
N GLU A 151 14.44 -7.26 1.24
CA GLU A 151 15.89 -7.33 1.47
C GLU A 151 16.30 -6.54 2.72
N ARG A 152 15.81 -5.30 2.88
CA ARG A 152 16.07 -4.47 4.08
C ARG A 152 15.53 -5.12 5.35
N TYR A 153 14.33 -5.68 5.28
CA TYR A 153 13.74 -6.44 6.39
C TYR A 153 14.61 -7.64 6.78
N ASN A 154 15.08 -8.43 5.82
CA ASN A 154 15.93 -9.57 6.09
C ASN A 154 17.30 -9.15 6.66
N GLN A 155 17.86 -8.04 6.19
CA GLN A 155 19.10 -7.47 6.75
C GLN A 155 18.91 -7.08 8.21
N ALA A 156 17.81 -6.38 8.54
CA ALA A 156 17.49 -6.01 9.91
C ALA A 156 17.31 -7.24 10.83
N LEU A 157 16.63 -8.28 10.36
CA LEU A 157 16.49 -9.53 11.13
C LEU A 157 17.83 -10.19 11.46
N ARG A 158 18.76 -10.21 10.51
CA ARG A 158 20.12 -10.76 10.74
C ARG A 158 20.86 -9.96 11.80
N LEU A 159 20.81 -8.63 11.74
CA LEU A 159 21.45 -7.75 12.75
C LEU A 159 20.90 -8.01 14.15
N ILE A 160 19.60 -8.21 14.29
CA ILE A 160 18.95 -8.53 15.57
C ILE A 160 19.41 -9.92 16.07
N GLN A 161 19.46 -10.92 15.18
CA GLN A 161 19.91 -12.29 15.54
C GLN A 161 21.39 -12.34 15.94
N ASP A 162 22.24 -11.54 15.29
CA ASP A 162 23.67 -11.43 15.58
C ASP A 162 23.98 -10.59 16.84
N GLY A 163 22.96 -10.06 17.54
CA GLY A 163 23.12 -9.22 18.72
C GLY A 163 23.79 -7.87 18.46
N LYS A 164 23.78 -7.40 17.22
CA LYS A 164 24.37 -6.14 16.77
C LYS A 164 23.30 -5.05 16.63
N THR A 165 22.43 -4.93 17.61
CA THR A 165 21.54 -3.75 17.72
C THR A 165 22.24 -2.73 18.61
N ASP A 166 22.76 -1.63 17.99
CA ASP A 166 23.16 -0.43 18.70
C ASP A 166 21.95 0.28 19.32
#